data_3cf6968b17d3f195604769c1cf222cfb
#
_entry.id   3cf6968b17d3f195604769c1cf222cfb
#
_cell.length_a   1.000
_cell.length_b   1.000
_cell.length_c   1.000
_cell.angle_alpha   90.00
_cell.angle_beta   90.00
_cell.angle_gamma   90.00
#
_symmetry.space_group_name_H-M   'P 1'
#
loop_
_entity.id
_entity.type
_entity.pdbx_description
1 polymer ?
#
loop_
_entity_poly.entity_id
_entity_poly.type
_entity_poly.pdbx_seq_one_letter_code
_entity_poly.pdbx_strand_id
1 'polypeptide(L)'
;MNDFINKMGEYWSQLSFDKLGDILTYHHNAPILFSSGLFFFLFIGFLIIYMSLRKHLLTRIIYVTLFSIYFYYKSSGLFFFLLLFVATSDFCIAQCMTKTASKWGRKAWVVLSLCVDLGLLGYFKYFNFLREIMAAVAHELGYQLGNTSLQNITYQPLDIFLPVGISFFTFQTISYVIDVYRGRIAPLRRWIDYVFYVSFFPQLVAGPIVRARDFIPQIYKTPVVTRAEFGEGLFLVLCGLFKKTVISDYISLNFVDRIFDAPLLYTGVENLLGVYGYALQIYCDFSGYSDMAIGIALLLGFRFNVNFDSPYQSATITEFWRRWHISLSSWLKDYLYISLGGNRKGTIRTYINLLITMLLGGLWHGASVSFILWGALHGVALAVHKFVMNHFSSFKPLGSEMKPWRRVIGVLITFHLVCFGWILFRADSMQTVGEVLTQIFTNFHPEVFMQFVVGYKGVFVLMVVGYILHFMPKSAENGLQAVVTRSPLLVQAVMLAIAIFVVVQFKSAGVQPFIYFQF
;
A
#
# COMPACT_ATOMS: atom_id res chain seq x y z
N MET A 1 18.75 39.08 21.99
CA MET A 1 17.29 39.20 22.15
C MET A 1 16.67 40.04 21.04
N ASN A 2 17.20 41.25 20.74
CA ASN A 2 16.68 42.11 19.64
C ASN A 2 16.82 41.45 18.25
N ASP A 3 17.91 40.74 17.97
CA ASP A 3 18.12 40.06 16.68
C ASP A 3 17.15 38.87 16.48
N PHE A 4 16.79 38.16 17.54
CA PHE A 4 15.77 37.13 17.53
C PHE A 4 14.36 37.72 17.32
N ILE A 5 14.05 38.84 17.96
CA ILE A 5 12.77 39.55 17.82
C ILE A 5 12.64 40.10 16.40
N ASN A 6 13.70 40.67 15.82
CA ASN A 6 13.72 41.18 14.46
C ASN A 6 13.56 40.05 13.43
N LYS A 7 14.26 38.93 13.58
CA LYS A 7 14.06 37.75 12.74
C LYS A 7 12.64 37.16 12.86
N MET A 8 12.09 37.13 14.07
CA MET A 8 10.68 36.75 14.27
C MET A 8 9.75 37.75 13.56
N GLY A 9 10.00 39.05 13.65
CA GLY A 9 9.23 40.07 12.95
C GLY A 9 9.29 39.90 11.42
N GLU A 10 10.46 39.60 10.87
CA GLU A 10 10.63 39.31 9.44
C GLU A 10 9.90 38.01 9.03
N TYR A 11 9.91 36.94 9.86
CA TYR A 11 9.12 35.73 9.61
C TYR A 11 7.62 36.00 9.65
N TRP A 12 7.14 36.83 10.59
CA TRP A 12 5.71 37.19 10.66
C TRP A 12 5.26 38.07 9.49
N SER A 13 6.10 38.98 9.02
CA SER A 13 5.81 39.83 7.85
C SER A 13 5.82 39.05 6.53
N GLN A 14 6.49 37.88 6.49
CA GLN A 14 6.49 36.98 5.33
C GLN A 14 5.30 36.01 5.31
N LEU A 15 4.54 35.89 6.40
CA LEU A 15 3.28 35.13 6.47
C LEU A 15 2.15 36.00 5.87
N SER A 16 2.10 36.09 4.54
CA SER A 16 0.93 36.66 3.87
C SER A 16 -0.21 35.64 3.81
N PHE A 17 -1.47 36.13 3.87
CA PHE A 17 -2.65 35.29 3.68
C PHE A 17 -2.62 34.54 2.34
N ASP A 18 -1.98 35.12 1.32
CA ASP A 18 -1.78 34.50 0.00
C ASP A 18 -0.88 33.26 0.09
N LYS A 19 0.23 33.32 0.84
CA LYS A 19 1.09 32.14 1.07
C LYS A 19 0.40 31.04 1.86
N LEU A 20 -0.42 31.42 2.86
CA LEU A 20 -1.23 30.44 3.58
C LEU A 20 -2.28 29.79 2.67
N GLY A 21 -2.92 30.58 1.82
CA GLY A 21 -3.85 30.11 0.79
C GLY A 21 -3.17 29.12 -0.15
N ASP A 22 -1.97 29.46 -0.63
CA ASP A 22 -1.18 28.59 -1.51
C ASP A 22 -0.80 27.27 -0.83
N ILE A 23 -0.33 27.28 0.42
CA ILE A 23 -0.02 26.07 1.18
C ILE A 23 -1.24 25.15 1.34
N LEU A 24 -2.44 25.73 1.48
CA LEU A 24 -3.68 24.97 1.69
C LEU A 24 -4.35 24.50 0.38
N THR A 25 -3.96 25.04 -0.78
CA THR A 25 -4.45 24.60 -2.09
C THR A 25 -3.73 23.34 -2.59
N TYR A 26 -4.35 22.63 -3.54
CA TYR A 26 -3.76 21.45 -4.16
C TYR A 26 -2.62 21.83 -5.10
N HIS A 27 -1.48 21.16 -4.94
CA HIS A 27 -0.36 21.21 -5.87
C HIS A 27 0.01 19.80 -6.29
N HIS A 28 0.06 19.56 -7.59
CA HIS A 28 0.35 18.22 -8.14
C HIS A 28 1.69 17.65 -7.64
N ASN A 29 2.71 18.49 -7.53
CA ASN A 29 4.06 18.09 -7.12
C ASN A 29 4.27 18.06 -5.59
N ALA A 30 3.26 18.40 -4.80
CA ALA A 30 3.34 18.46 -3.34
C ALA A 30 2.09 17.85 -2.67
N PRO A 31 1.78 16.55 -2.93
CA PRO A 31 0.66 15.90 -2.26
C PRO A 31 0.92 15.82 -0.76
N ILE A 32 -0.16 15.88 0.03
CA ILE A 32 -0.05 15.70 1.47
C ILE A 32 0.17 14.22 1.80
N LEU A 33 1.20 13.93 2.58
CA LEU A 33 1.52 12.60 3.10
C LEU A 33 1.59 12.62 4.62
N PHE A 34 1.43 11.49 5.29
CA PHE A 34 1.56 11.39 6.75
C PHE A 34 2.96 11.76 7.26
N SER A 35 3.99 11.67 6.42
CA SER A 35 5.36 12.09 6.71
C SER A 35 5.62 13.58 6.46
N SER A 36 4.63 14.35 5.95
CA SER A 36 4.80 15.77 5.68
C SER A 36 4.61 16.63 6.93
N GLY A 37 5.42 17.68 7.08
CA GLY A 37 5.27 18.63 8.19
C GLY A 37 3.88 19.32 8.20
N LEU A 38 3.33 19.63 7.03
CA LEU A 38 1.98 20.19 6.90
C LEU A 38 0.92 19.27 7.52
N PHE A 39 1.05 17.96 7.30
CA PHE A 39 0.12 16.99 7.89
C PHE A 39 0.12 17.06 9.41
N PHE A 40 1.30 17.12 10.05
CA PHE A 40 1.39 17.18 11.51
C PHE A 40 0.72 18.43 12.08
N PHE A 41 0.92 19.59 11.48
CA PHE A 41 0.26 20.83 11.92
C PHE A 41 -1.27 20.73 11.76
N LEU A 42 -1.74 20.26 10.62
CA LEU A 42 -3.17 20.08 10.37
C LEU A 42 -3.77 19.02 11.30
N PHE A 43 -3.04 17.95 11.56
CA PHE A 43 -3.51 16.85 12.42
C PHE A 43 -3.60 17.27 13.88
N ILE A 44 -2.67 18.09 14.40
CA ILE A 44 -2.77 18.65 15.75
C ILE A 44 -4.01 19.53 15.88
N GLY A 45 -4.21 20.46 14.94
CA GLY A 45 -5.43 21.30 14.91
C GLY A 45 -6.71 20.47 14.79
N PHE A 46 -6.70 19.44 13.94
CA PHE A 46 -7.77 18.50 13.79
C PHE A 46 -8.08 17.75 15.11
N LEU A 47 -7.06 17.24 15.81
CA LEU A 47 -7.23 16.51 17.07
C LEU A 47 -7.86 17.36 18.17
N ILE A 48 -7.47 18.63 18.31
CA ILE A 48 -8.02 19.54 19.32
C ILE A 48 -9.54 19.65 19.14
N ILE A 49 -10.00 19.92 17.90
CA ILE A 49 -11.43 20.04 17.59
C ILE A 49 -12.13 18.68 17.71
N TYR A 50 -11.51 17.59 17.22
CA TYR A 50 -12.03 16.23 17.29
C TYR A 50 -12.32 15.81 18.75
N MET A 51 -11.39 16.10 19.69
CA MET A 51 -11.58 15.78 21.11
C MET A 51 -12.76 16.51 21.73
N SER A 52 -13.03 17.73 21.30
CA SER A 52 -14.22 18.50 21.73
C SER A 52 -15.51 17.88 21.20
N LEU A 53 -15.47 17.35 19.96
CA LEU A 53 -16.65 16.79 19.26
C LEU A 53 -16.88 15.30 19.55
N ARG A 54 -15.96 14.61 20.25
CA ARG A 54 -15.99 13.14 20.40
C ARG A 54 -17.29 12.54 20.91
N LYS A 55 -18.03 13.27 21.75
CA LYS A 55 -19.31 12.84 22.34
C LYS A 55 -20.51 13.09 21.39
N HIS A 56 -20.39 13.96 20.41
CA HIS A 56 -21.46 14.34 19.47
C HIS A 56 -21.35 13.55 18.16
N LEU A 57 -22.06 12.45 18.07
CA LEU A 57 -21.92 11.47 16.97
C LEU A 57 -21.99 12.11 15.58
N LEU A 58 -23.08 12.83 15.27
CA LEU A 58 -23.28 13.37 13.92
C LEU A 58 -22.26 14.45 13.57
N THR A 59 -22.02 15.39 14.49
CA THR A 59 -21.04 16.48 14.28
C THR A 59 -19.63 15.94 14.11
N ARG A 60 -19.25 14.91 14.89
CA ARG A 60 -17.99 14.20 14.75
C ARG A 60 -17.87 13.55 13.38
N ILE A 61 -18.90 12.82 12.92
CA ILE A 61 -18.90 12.18 11.60
C ILE A 61 -18.71 13.23 10.50
N ILE A 62 -19.50 14.30 10.52
CA ILE A 62 -19.40 15.38 9.54
C ILE A 62 -17.99 16.00 9.56
N TYR A 63 -17.47 16.35 10.75
CA TYR A 63 -16.16 16.98 10.89
C TYR A 63 -15.02 16.11 10.34
N VAL A 64 -15.00 14.83 10.72
CA VAL A 64 -13.97 13.88 10.24
C VAL A 64 -14.12 13.65 8.73
N THR A 65 -15.34 13.57 8.21
CA THR A 65 -15.59 13.43 6.76
C THR A 65 -15.07 14.65 5.99
N LEU A 66 -15.36 15.86 6.47
CA LEU A 66 -14.87 17.09 5.82
C LEU A 66 -13.33 17.16 5.82
N PHE A 67 -12.70 16.84 6.94
CA PHE A 67 -11.24 16.76 7.00
C PHE A 67 -10.69 15.68 6.07
N SER A 68 -11.33 14.54 5.98
CA SER A 68 -10.92 13.44 5.10
C SER A 68 -11.03 13.83 3.61
N ILE A 69 -12.11 14.52 3.23
CA ILE A 69 -12.28 15.04 1.87
C ILE A 69 -11.22 16.11 1.57
N TYR A 70 -10.94 17.00 2.53
CA TYR A 70 -9.87 17.99 2.38
C TYR A 70 -8.49 17.32 2.25
N PHE A 71 -8.19 16.30 3.07
CA PHE A 71 -6.95 15.52 2.96
C PHE A 71 -6.83 14.87 1.57
N TYR A 72 -7.92 14.31 1.06
CA TYR A 72 -7.96 13.73 -0.28
C TYR A 72 -7.82 14.78 -1.40
N TYR A 73 -8.45 15.95 -1.24
CA TYR A 73 -8.26 17.10 -2.13
C TYR A 73 -6.77 17.49 -2.20
N LYS A 74 -6.08 17.58 -1.08
CA LYS A 74 -4.64 17.86 -1.03
C LYS A 74 -3.77 16.76 -1.63
N SER A 75 -4.26 15.55 -1.74
CA SER A 75 -3.55 14.40 -2.33
C SER A 75 -3.86 14.20 -3.81
N SER A 76 -5.08 14.52 -4.26
CA SER A 76 -5.59 14.13 -5.59
C SER A 76 -6.43 15.22 -6.29
N GLY A 77 -6.43 16.45 -5.80
CA GLY A 77 -7.17 17.56 -6.39
C GLY A 77 -8.67 17.32 -6.43
N LEU A 78 -9.29 17.68 -7.55
CA LEU A 78 -10.75 17.58 -7.72
C LEU A 78 -11.28 16.14 -7.85
N PHE A 79 -10.41 15.12 -7.85
CA PHE A 79 -10.86 13.72 -7.87
C PHE A 79 -11.61 13.28 -6.61
N PHE A 80 -11.70 14.13 -5.57
CA PHE A 80 -12.63 13.87 -4.47
C PHE A 80 -14.10 13.80 -4.92
N PHE A 81 -14.47 14.46 -6.03
CA PHE A 81 -15.80 14.31 -6.63
C PHE A 81 -16.03 12.89 -7.16
N LEU A 82 -14.98 12.24 -7.72
CA LEU A 82 -15.06 10.85 -8.14
C LEU A 82 -15.27 9.92 -6.94
N LEU A 83 -14.55 10.14 -5.85
CA LEU A 83 -14.73 9.40 -4.60
C LEU A 83 -16.19 9.53 -4.09
N LEU A 84 -16.73 10.75 -4.07
CA LEU A 84 -18.11 11.02 -3.66
C LEU A 84 -19.12 10.38 -4.60
N PHE A 85 -18.86 10.38 -5.91
CA PHE A 85 -19.70 9.74 -6.92
C PHE A 85 -19.78 8.22 -6.66
N VAL A 86 -18.63 7.54 -6.53
CA VAL A 86 -18.56 6.09 -6.24
C VAL A 86 -19.29 5.78 -4.92
N ALA A 87 -18.99 6.54 -3.86
CA ALA A 87 -19.63 6.34 -2.57
C ALA A 87 -21.17 6.55 -2.65
N THR A 88 -21.62 7.54 -3.39
CA THR A 88 -23.06 7.79 -3.55
C THR A 88 -23.73 6.70 -4.37
N SER A 89 -23.10 6.27 -5.47
CA SER A 89 -23.59 5.18 -6.32
C SER A 89 -23.80 3.90 -5.51
N ASP A 90 -22.78 3.45 -4.78
CA ASP A 90 -22.84 2.21 -4.02
C ASP A 90 -23.79 2.27 -2.82
N PHE A 91 -23.88 3.44 -2.18
CA PHE A 91 -24.90 3.66 -1.15
C PHE A 91 -26.31 3.49 -1.74
N CYS A 92 -26.62 4.11 -2.88
CA CYS A 92 -27.91 3.99 -3.55
C CYS A 92 -28.19 2.57 -4.01
N ILE A 93 -27.20 1.91 -4.63
CA ILE A 93 -27.28 0.51 -5.07
C ILE A 93 -27.58 -0.42 -3.89
N ALA A 94 -26.90 -0.26 -2.76
CA ALA A 94 -27.15 -1.07 -1.57
C ALA A 94 -28.58 -0.89 -1.03
N GLN A 95 -29.12 0.34 -1.04
CA GLN A 95 -30.50 0.62 -0.66
C GLN A 95 -31.51 -0.02 -1.62
N CYS A 96 -31.32 0.13 -2.93
CA CYS A 96 -32.18 -0.44 -3.96
C CYS A 96 -32.15 -1.97 -3.92
N MET A 97 -30.97 -2.55 -3.73
CA MET A 97 -30.77 -4.01 -3.64
C MET A 97 -31.57 -4.62 -2.48
N THR A 98 -31.64 -3.98 -1.33
CA THR A 98 -32.39 -4.51 -0.17
C THR A 98 -33.90 -4.40 -0.33
N LYS A 99 -34.39 -3.44 -1.12
CA LYS A 99 -35.80 -3.30 -1.47
C LYS A 99 -36.25 -4.25 -2.58
N THR A 100 -35.29 -4.88 -3.28
CA THR A 100 -35.56 -5.77 -4.41
C THR A 100 -35.81 -7.20 -3.91
N ALA A 101 -37.01 -7.73 -4.12
CA ALA A 101 -37.41 -9.08 -3.71
C ALA A 101 -36.74 -10.19 -4.58
N SER A 102 -36.62 -9.94 -5.89
CA SER A 102 -36.08 -10.90 -6.84
C SER A 102 -34.59 -11.16 -6.63
N LYS A 103 -34.19 -12.43 -6.57
CA LYS A 103 -32.76 -12.85 -6.52
C LYS A 103 -31.98 -12.33 -7.74
N TRP A 104 -32.57 -12.38 -8.93
CA TRP A 104 -31.95 -11.87 -10.14
C TRP A 104 -31.79 -10.36 -10.11
N GLY A 105 -32.82 -9.62 -9.65
CA GLY A 105 -32.74 -8.17 -9.48
C GLY A 105 -31.66 -7.77 -8.47
N ARG A 106 -31.54 -8.48 -7.34
CA ARG A 106 -30.44 -8.25 -6.37
C ARG A 106 -29.07 -8.51 -6.97
N LYS A 107 -28.93 -9.55 -7.82
CA LYS A 107 -27.66 -9.83 -8.54
C LYS A 107 -27.37 -8.75 -9.58
N ALA A 108 -28.37 -8.24 -10.28
CA ALA A 108 -28.21 -7.14 -11.24
C ALA A 108 -27.64 -5.86 -10.56
N TRP A 109 -28.08 -5.54 -9.36
CA TRP A 109 -27.53 -4.43 -8.58
C TRP A 109 -26.05 -4.62 -8.23
N VAL A 110 -25.65 -5.84 -7.86
CA VAL A 110 -24.21 -6.15 -7.63
C VAL A 110 -23.42 -5.99 -8.92
N VAL A 111 -23.93 -6.48 -10.05
CA VAL A 111 -23.26 -6.32 -11.36
C VAL A 111 -23.13 -4.86 -11.73
N LEU A 112 -24.18 -4.04 -11.49
CA LEU A 112 -24.12 -2.60 -11.75
C LEU A 112 -23.03 -1.91 -10.92
N SER A 113 -22.94 -2.20 -9.61
CA SER A 113 -21.86 -1.67 -8.75
C SER A 113 -20.48 -2.07 -9.29
N LEU A 114 -20.30 -3.35 -9.61
CA LEU A 114 -19.04 -3.83 -10.20
C LEU A 114 -18.72 -3.15 -11.54
N CYS A 115 -19.72 -2.88 -12.39
CA CYS A 115 -19.51 -2.17 -13.64
C CYS A 115 -19.09 -0.71 -13.41
N VAL A 116 -19.67 -0.02 -12.44
CA VAL A 116 -19.30 1.35 -12.07
C VAL A 116 -17.88 1.37 -11.51
N ASP A 117 -17.61 0.57 -10.49
CA ASP A 117 -16.34 0.58 -9.75
C ASP A 117 -15.17 0.11 -10.62
N LEU A 118 -15.32 -1.06 -11.26
CA LEU A 118 -14.29 -1.62 -12.12
C LEU A 118 -14.20 -0.89 -13.46
N GLY A 119 -15.28 -0.29 -13.94
CA GLY A 119 -15.28 0.54 -15.15
C GLY A 119 -14.47 1.81 -14.96
N LEU A 120 -14.63 2.49 -13.82
CA LEU A 120 -13.83 3.66 -13.47
C LEU A 120 -12.36 3.27 -13.27
N LEU A 121 -12.09 2.21 -12.51
CA LEU A 121 -10.73 1.68 -12.36
C LEU A 121 -10.13 1.30 -13.72
N GLY A 122 -10.94 0.68 -14.60
CA GLY A 122 -10.58 0.31 -15.96
C GLY A 122 -10.16 1.50 -16.80
N TYR A 123 -10.92 2.59 -16.74
CA TYR A 123 -10.62 3.81 -17.47
C TYR A 123 -9.33 4.47 -16.96
N PHE A 124 -9.21 4.73 -15.66
CA PHE A 124 -8.09 5.48 -15.13
C PHE A 124 -6.78 4.68 -15.12
N LYS A 125 -6.82 3.36 -14.92
CA LYS A 125 -5.62 2.55 -14.74
C LYS A 125 -5.26 1.70 -15.96
N TYR A 126 -6.26 1.14 -16.68
CA TYR A 126 -5.99 0.13 -17.71
C TYR A 126 -6.24 0.59 -19.13
N PHE A 127 -6.84 1.75 -19.33
CA PHE A 127 -7.25 2.19 -20.67
C PHE A 127 -6.07 2.35 -21.63
N ASN A 128 -4.98 2.98 -21.21
CA ASN A 128 -3.77 3.11 -22.00
C ASN A 128 -3.14 1.74 -22.31
N PHE A 129 -3.04 0.85 -21.32
CA PHE A 129 -2.51 -0.50 -21.49
C PHE A 129 -3.32 -1.33 -22.50
N LEU A 130 -4.64 -1.24 -22.44
CA LEU A 130 -5.50 -1.92 -23.43
C LEU A 130 -5.30 -1.35 -24.84
N ARG A 131 -5.18 -0.03 -24.97
CA ARG A 131 -4.90 0.61 -26.26
C ARG A 131 -3.54 0.20 -26.83
N GLU A 132 -2.52 0.11 -25.98
CA GLU A 132 -1.18 -0.37 -26.36
C GLU A 132 -1.24 -1.80 -26.91
N ILE A 133 -1.88 -2.71 -26.18
CA ILE A 133 -2.08 -4.10 -26.64
C ILE A 133 -2.85 -4.14 -27.97
N MET A 134 -3.92 -3.37 -28.09
CA MET A 134 -4.72 -3.33 -29.33
C MET A 134 -3.90 -2.80 -30.51
N ALA A 135 -3.07 -1.80 -30.30
CA ALA A 135 -2.19 -1.27 -31.34
C ALA A 135 -1.13 -2.30 -31.76
N ALA A 136 -0.51 -2.99 -30.78
CA ALA A 136 0.47 -4.05 -31.05
C ALA A 136 -0.15 -5.22 -31.84
N VAL A 137 -1.34 -5.66 -31.43
CA VAL A 137 -2.09 -6.72 -32.16
C VAL A 137 -2.48 -6.28 -33.55
N ALA A 138 -2.95 -5.03 -33.73
CA ALA A 138 -3.32 -4.50 -35.03
C ALA A 138 -2.09 -4.40 -35.96
N HIS A 139 -0.96 -3.95 -35.47
CA HIS A 139 0.30 -3.89 -36.19
C HIS A 139 0.74 -5.29 -36.69
N GLU A 140 0.74 -6.28 -35.79
CA GLU A 140 1.11 -7.67 -36.11
C GLU A 140 0.17 -8.29 -37.16
N LEU A 141 -1.15 -8.11 -36.97
CA LEU A 141 -2.14 -8.55 -37.95
C LEU A 141 -1.96 -7.84 -39.30
N GLY A 142 -1.66 -6.54 -39.31
CA GLY A 142 -1.35 -5.77 -40.50
C GLY A 142 -0.14 -6.31 -41.26
N TYR A 143 0.90 -6.70 -40.51
CA TYR A 143 2.09 -7.33 -41.09
C TYR A 143 1.75 -8.68 -41.75
N GLN A 144 1.04 -9.56 -41.03
CA GLN A 144 0.65 -10.87 -41.52
C GLN A 144 -0.32 -10.80 -42.71
N LEU A 145 -1.21 -9.81 -42.74
CA LEU A 145 -2.21 -9.63 -43.81
C LEU A 145 -1.72 -8.72 -44.97
N GLY A 146 -0.50 -8.16 -44.86
CA GLY A 146 0.01 -7.19 -45.84
C GLY A 146 -0.78 -5.87 -45.88
N ASN A 147 -1.49 -5.53 -44.80
CA ASN A 147 -2.32 -4.33 -44.72
C ASN A 147 -1.53 -3.15 -44.13
N THR A 148 -1.10 -2.24 -44.98
CA THR A 148 -0.29 -1.06 -44.60
C THR A 148 -1.01 -0.10 -43.66
N SER A 149 -2.33 -0.01 -43.71
CA SER A 149 -3.09 0.84 -42.78
C SER A 149 -3.04 0.33 -41.34
N LEU A 150 -3.07 -0.98 -41.13
CA LEU A 150 -2.92 -1.61 -39.84
C LEU A 150 -1.47 -1.56 -39.31
N GLN A 151 -0.48 -1.69 -40.22
CA GLN A 151 0.94 -1.59 -39.90
C GLN A 151 1.33 -0.18 -39.43
N ASN A 152 0.63 0.87 -39.86
CA ASN A 152 0.90 2.25 -39.52
C ASN A 152 0.14 2.73 -38.26
N ILE A 153 -0.57 1.85 -37.56
CA ILE A 153 -1.21 2.21 -36.28
C ILE A 153 -0.11 2.44 -35.22
N THR A 154 0.05 3.70 -34.85
CA THR A 154 0.95 4.10 -33.78
C THR A 154 0.17 4.31 -32.49
N TYR A 155 0.69 3.73 -31.40
CA TYR A 155 0.16 3.98 -30.06
C TYR A 155 0.72 5.29 -29.51
N GLN A 156 -0.18 6.17 -29.04
CA GLN A 156 0.19 7.32 -28.23
C GLN A 156 -0.63 7.27 -26.93
N PRO A 157 0.03 7.30 -25.75
CA PRO A 157 -0.69 7.31 -24.48
C PRO A 157 -1.52 8.59 -24.34
N LEU A 158 -2.70 8.46 -23.73
CA LEU A 158 -3.47 9.61 -23.29
C LEU A 158 -2.94 10.09 -21.95
N ASP A 159 -2.96 11.38 -21.73
CA ASP A 159 -2.65 11.98 -20.42
C ASP A 159 -3.83 11.76 -19.47
N ILE A 160 -3.86 10.58 -18.87
CA ILE A 160 -4.89 10.18 -17.88
C ILE A 160 -4.23 10.21 -16.51
N PHE A 161 -4.57 11.22 -15.71
CA PHE A 161 -4.12 11.28 -14.33
C PHE A 161 -4.79 10.19 -13.50
N LEU A 162 -3.99 9.33 -12.84
CA LEU A 162 -4.50 8.28 -11.97
C LEU A 162 -4.86 8.85 -10.58
N PRO A 163 -6.15 8.87 -10.18
CA PRO A 163 -6.54 9.37 -8.87
C PRO A 163 -5.92 8.54 -7.75
N VAL A 164 -5.28 9.22 -6.81
CA VAL A 164 -4.62 8.56 -5.68
C VAL A 164 -5.61 7.72 -4.88
N GLY A 165 -5.24 6.47 -4.57
CA GLY A 165 -6.08 5.56 -3.77
C GLY A 165 -7.29 4.95 -4.49
N ILE A 166 -7.50 5.21 -5.81
CA ILE A 166 -8.65 4.64 -6.55
C ILE A 166 -8.72 3.12 -6.41
N SER A 167 -7.61 2.41 -6.50
CA SER A 167 -7.55 0.96 -6.35
C SER A 167 -7.94 0.49 -4.95
N PHE A 168 -7.66 1.29 -3.90
CA PHE A 168 -7.96 0.96 -2.51
C PHE A 168 -9.44 1.18 -2.18
N PHE A 169 -9.98 2.36 -2.49
CA PHE A 169 -11.39 2.62 -2.17
C PHE A 169 -12.35 1.79 -3.05
N THR A 170 -11.99 1.47 -4.30
CA THR A 170 -12.74 0.52 -5.13
C THR A 170 -12.89 -0.85 -4.45
N PHE A 171 -11.85 -1.37 -3.83
CA PHE A 171 -11.95 -2.63 -3.09
C PHE A 171 -12.80 -2.52 -1.82
N GLN A 172 -12.77 -1.38 -1.16
CA GLN A 172 -13.63 -1.12 0.00
C GLN A 172 -15.10 -1.08 -0.40
N THR A 173 -15.45 -0.33 -1.45
CA THR A 173 -16.83 -0.16 -1.92
C THR A 173 -17.40 -1.48 -2.46
N ILE A 174 -16.66 -2.20 -3.30
CA ILE A 174 -17.03 -3.54 -3.78
C ILE A 174 -17.29 -4.49 -2.60
N SER A 175 -16.42 -4.49 -1.56
CA SER A 175 -16.60 -5.37 -0.42
C SER A 175 -17.87 -5.06 0.37
N TYR A 176 -18.24 -3.78 0.51
CA TYR A 176 -19.48 -3.36 1.15
C TYR A 176 -20.72 -3.88 0.40
N VAL A 177 -20.81 -3.62 -0.90
CA VAL A 177 -21.95 -4.05 -1.72
C VAL A 177 -22.09 -5.58 -1.73
N ILE A 178 -20.99 -6.32 -1.85
CA ILE A 178 -21.00 -7.79 -1.78
C ILE A 178 -21.40 -8.28 -0.39
N ASP A 179 -20.95 -7.66 0.70
CA ASP A 179 -21.33 -8.08 2.06
C ASP A 179 -22.80 -7.77 2.38
N VAL A 180 -23.35 -6.67 1.87
CA VAL A 180 -24.80 -6.39 1.91
C VAL A 180 -25.57 -7.44 1.09
N TYR A 181 -25.12 -7.77 -0.14
CA TYR A 181 -25.73 -8.81 -0.96
C TYR A 181 -25.77 -10.17 -0.27
N ARG A 182 -24.66 -10.54 0.40
CA ARG A 182 -24.52 -11.80 1.14
C ARG A 182 -25.27 -11.81 2.48
N GLY A 183 -25.86 -10.69 2.88
CA GLY A 183 -26.56 -10.55 4.17
C GLY A 183 -25.64 -10.53 5.38
N ARG A 184 -24.33 -10.26 5.20
CA ARG A 184 -23.35 -10.19 6.29
C ARG A 184 -23.45 -8.90 7.09
N ILE A 185 -23.87 -7.84 6.45
CA ILE A 185 -24.13 -6.51 7.05
C ILE A 185 -25.44 -5.95 6.52
N ALA A 186 -26.12 -5.16 7.35
CA ALA A 186 -27.24 -4.35 6.90
C ALA A 186 -26.72 -3.10 6.17
N PRO A 187 -27.44 -2.58 5.15
CA PRO A 187 -27.06 -1.34 4.50
C PRO A 187 -27.12 -0.17 5.49
N LEU A 188 -26.18 0.74 5.37
CA LEU A 188 -26.15 1.95 6.18
C LEU A 188 -27.37 2.83 5.88
N ARG A 189 -28.00 3.37 6.92
CA ARG A 189 -29.21 4.21 6.76
C ARG A 189 -28.88 5.63 6.30
N ARG A 190 -27.73 6.18 6.73
CA ARG A 190 -27.34 7.56 6.43
C ARG A 190 -26.20 7.57 5.43
N TRP A 191 -26.34 8.35 4.38
CA TRP A 191 -25.33 8.54 3.35
C TRP A 191 -24.00 9.04 3.94
N ILE A 192 -24.05 9.99 4.87
CA ILE A 192 -22.83 10.54 5.50
C ILE A 192 -22.01 9.50 6.26
N ASP A 193 -22.64 8.46 6.85
CA ASP A 193 -21.93 7.38 7.53
C ASP A 193 -21.16 6.50 6.53
N TYR A 194 -21.73 6.33 5.32
CA TYR A 194 -21.07 5.59 4.26
C TYR A 194 -19.91 6.38 3.65
N VAL A 195 -20.12 7.68 3.39
CA VAL A 195 -19.04 8.57 2.93
C VAL A 195 -17.92 8.61 3.96
N PHE A 196 -18.23 8.72 5.26
CA PHE A 196 -17.23 8.61 6.33
C PHE A 196 -16.43 7.32 6.21
N TYR A 197 -17.08 6.16 6.06
CA TYR A 197 -16.40 4.87 5.93
C TYR A 197 -15.45 4.85 4.73
N VAL A 198 -15.90 5.28 3.56
CA VAL A 198 -15.08 5.23 2.34
C VAL A 198 -13.96 6.27 2.36
N SER A 199 -14.24 7.48 2.86
CA SER A 199 -13.31 8.61 2.82
C SER A 199 -12.36 8.72 4.00
N PHE A 200 -12.49 7.88 5.05
CA PHE A 200 -11.72 8.03 6.29
C PHE A 200 -10.22 8.12 6.03
N PHE A 201 -9.63 9.30 6.25
CA PHE A 201 -8.31 9.67 5.75
C PHE A 201 -7.15 8.73 6.13
N PRO A 202 -7.13 8.05 7.31
CA PRO A 202 -6.04 7.14 7.60
C PRO A 202 -5.94 5.95 6.64
N GLN A 203 -7.07 5.47 6.12
CA GLN A 203 -7.08 4.31 5.20
C GLN A 203 -7.13 4.69 3.73
N LEU A 204 -7.60 5.92 3.40
CA LEU A 204 -8.09 6.29 2.07
C LEU A 204 -7.03 6.20 0.97
N VAL A 205 -5.81 6.64 1.26
CA VAL A 205 -4.75 6.80 0.25
C VAL A 205 -3.99 5.51 0.01
N ALA A 206 -3.43 4.91 1.05
CA ALA A 206 -2.66 3.66 1.01
C ALA A 206 -2.66 2.93 2.36
N GLY A 207 -3.66 3.17 3.19
CA GLY A 207 -3.85 2.44 4.43
C GLY A 207 -4.31 0.99 4.20
N PRO A 208 -4.50 0.20 5.27
CA PRO A 208 -5.09 -1.11 5.16
C PRO A 208 -6.47 -1.07 4.49
N ILE A 209 -6.79 -2.06 3.64
CA ILE A 209 -8.13 -2.20 3.03
C ILE A 209 -9.09 -2.66 4.13
N VAL A 210 -9.72 -1.69 4.81
CA VAL A 210 -10.59 -1.94 5.95
C VAL A 210 -11.99 -2.34 5.48
N ARG A 211 -12.56 -3.37 6.08
CA ARG A 211 -13.89 -3.89 5.70
C ARG A 211 -15.00 -3.18 6.44
N ALA A 212 -16.11 -2.97 5.77
CA ALA A 212 -17.29 -2.33 6.31
C ALA A 212 -17.78 -3.01 7.59
N ARG A 213 -17.80 -4.35 7.63
CA ARG A 213 -18.25 -5.14 8.79
C ARG A 213 -17.41 -4.90 10.06
N ASP A 214 -16.11 -4.57 9.89
CA ASP A 214 -15.17 -4.40 10.99
C ASP A 214 -15.10 -2.93 11.45
N PHE A 215 -15.34 -1.99 10.53
CA PHE A 215 -15.20 -0.56 10.77
C PHE A 215 -16.52 0.13 11.14
N ILE A 216 -17.61 -0.15 10.43
CA ILE A 216 -18.90 0.54 10.62
C ILE A 216 -19.38 0.49 12.08
N PRO A 217 -19.29 -0.65 12.81
CA PRO A 217 -19.69 -0.69 14.22
C PRO A 217 -18.90 0.27 15.12
N GLN A 218 -17.67 0.64 14.74
CA GLN A 218 -16.83 1.56 15.50
C GLN A 218 -17.28 3.02 15.33
N ILE A 219 -17.88 3.37 14.18
CA ILE A 219 -18.36 4.73 13.90
C ILE A 219 -19.37 5.20 14.97
N TYR A 220 -20.25 4.28 15.42
CA TYR A 220 -21.33 4.58 16.34
C TYR A 220 -20.93 4.56 17.82
N LYS A 221 -19.72 4.10 18.13
CA LYS A 221 -19.18 4.13 19.50
C LYS A 221 -18.57 5.49 19.80
N THR A 222 -18.68 5.94 21.05
CA THR A 222 -17.90 7.09 21.51
C THR A 222 -16.43 6.68 21.56
N PRO A 223 -15.54 7.39 20.87
CA PRO A 223 -14.12 7.07 20.89
C PRO A 223 -13.55 7.24 22.30
N VAL A 224 -12.91 6.21 22.79
CA VAL A 224 -12.16 6.22 24.05
C VAL A 224 -10.78 5.70 23.70
N VAL A 225 -9.77 6.52 23.98
CA VAL A 225 -8.37 6.14 23.78
C VAL A 225 -7.75 5.99 25.16
N THR A 226 -7.37 4.78 25.51
CA THR A 226 -6.65 4.49 26.74
C THR A 226 -5.20 4.95 26.63
N ARG A 227 -4.50 5.09 27.77
CA ARG A 227 -3.06 5.42 27.77
C ARG A 227 -2.23 4.38 27.01
N ALA A 228 -2.61 3.10 27.08
CA ALA A 228 -1.96 2.03 26.35
C ALA A 228 -2.13 2.19 24.84
N GLU A 229 -3.35 2.45 24.38
CA GLU A 229 -3.65 2.69 22.95
C GLU A 229 -3.01 3.97 22.42
N PHE A 230 -2.92 5.01 23.24
CA PHE A 230 -2.21 6.23 22.88
C PHE A 230 -0.72 5.94 22.65
N GLY A 231 -0.08 5.22 23.58
CA GLY A 231 1.33 4.84 23.47
C GLY A 231 1.60 3.90 22.30
N GLU A 232 0.71 2.94 22.06
CA GLU A 232 0.77 2.05 20.89
C GLU A 232 0.62 2.86 19.59
N GLY A 233 -0.38 3.74 19.48
CA GLY A 233 -0.59 4.60 18.32
C GLY A 233 0.62 5.49 18.04
N LEU A 234 1.20 6.09 19.07
CA LEU A 234 2.42 6.90 18.95
C LEU A 234 3.61 6.04 18.49
N PHE A 235 3.81 4.85 19.09
CA PHE A 235 4.87 3.93 18.68
C PHE A 235 4.77 3.57 17.19
N LEU A 236 3.56 3.24 16.71
CA LEU A 236 3.33 2.92 15.30
C LEU A 236 3.63 4.12 14.38
N VAL A 237 3.24 5.34 14.77
CA VAL A 237 3.57 6.55 13.99
C VAL A 237 5.09 6.76 13.94
N LEU A 238 5.80 6.61 15.07
CA LEU A 238 7.26 6.76 15.12
C LEU A 238 7.97 5.70 14.26
N CYS A 239 7.57 4.43 14.37
CA CYS A 239 8.09 3.34 13.55
C CYS A 239 7.81 3.56 12.07
N GLY A 240 6.59 3.99 11.74
CA GLY A 240 6.19 4.27 10.37
C GLY A 240 7.00 5.40 9.73
N LEU A 241 7.21 6.49 10.46
CA LEU A 241 8.06 7.60 10.03
C LEU A 241 9.50 7.14 9.77
N PHE A 242 10.07 6.38 10.71
CA PHE A 242 11.43 5.86 10.57
C PHE A 242 11.57 4.94 9.35
N LYS A 243 10.67 3.98 9.19
CA LYS A 243 10.65 3.07 8.05
C LYS A 243 10.54 3.81 6.72
N LYS A 244 9.55 4.73 6.59
CA LYS A 244 9.29 5.46 5.35
C LYS A 244 10.42 6.42 5.02
N THR A 245 10.74 7.32 5.91
CA THR A 245 11.61 8.47 5.57
C THR A 245 13.09 8.13 5.71
N VAL A 246 13.47 7.42 6.77
CA VAL A 246 14.89 7.17 7.06
C VAL A 246 15.41 5.95 6.29
N ILE A 247 14.64 4.86 6.22
CA ILE A 247 15.11 3.65 5.53
C ILE A 247 14.71 3.69 4.06
N SER A 248 13.40 3.71 3.77
CA SER A 248 12.89 3.53 2.41
C SER A 248 13.36 4.63 1.46
N ASP A 249 13.04 5.89 1.77
CA ASP A 249 13.32 7.01 0.86
C ASP A 249 14.81 7.22 0.66
N TYR A 250 15.62 7.04 1.72
CA TYR A 250 17.07 7.20 1.62
C TYR A 250 17.71 6.12 0.74
N ILE A 251 17.33 4.85 0.91
CA ILE A 251 17.86 3.73 0.13
C ILE A 251 17.43 3.87 -1.34
N SER A 252 16.16 4.24 -1.60
CA SER A 252 15.62 4.49 -2.94
C SER A 252 16.49 5.48 -3.71
N LEU A 253 16.54 6.72 -3.23
CA LEU A 253 17.17 7.84 -3.93
C LEU A 253 18.69 7.69 -4.10
N ASN A 254 19.35 7.10 -3.10
CA ASN A 254 20.80 7.06 -3.09
C ASN A 254 21.39 5.81 -3.75
N PHE A 255 20.56 4.77 -3.99
CA PHE A 255 21.10 3.53 -4.54
C PHE A 255 20.12 2.79 -5.47
N VAL A 256 18.93 2.39 -4.98
CA VAL A 256 18.06 1.47 -5.73
C VAL A 256 17.61 2.04 -7.07
N ASP A 257 17.17 3.31 -7.08
CA ASP A 257 16.69 3.96 -8.31
C ASP A 257 17.80 4.00 -9.37
N ARG A 258 19.04 4.31 -8.97
CA ARG A 258 20.20 4.32 -9.89
C ARG A 258 20.50 2.97 -10.51
N ILE A 259 20.34 1.88 -9.72
CA ILE A 259 20.57 0.50 -10.21
C ILE A 259 19.50 0.13 -11.24
N PHE A 260 18.23 0.38 -10.94
CA PHE A 260 17.14 0.00 -11.84
C PHE A 260 16.99 0.91 -13.07
N ASP A 261 17.43 2.17 -12.97
CA ASP A 261 17.42 3.11 -14.09
C ASP A 261 18.51 2.77 -15.14
N ALA A 262 19.65 2.20 -14.71
CA ALA A 262 20.76 1.88 -15.60
C ALA A 262 21.53 0.62 -15.15
N PRO A 263 20.93 -0.60 -15.19
CA PRO A 263 21.53 -1.82 -14.63
C PRO A 263 22.89 -2.18 -15.23
N LEU A 264 23.09 -1.89 -16.51
CA LEU A 264 24.32 -2.21 -17.24
C LEU A 264 25.54 -1.41 -16.80
N LEU A 265 25.34 -0.29 -16.08
CA LEU A 265 26.45 0.52 -15.52
C LEU A 265 27.02 -0.06 -14.22
N TYR A 266 26.38 -1.08 -13.66
CA TYR A 266 26.72 -1.68 -12.38
C TYR A 266 27.02 -3.17 -12.51
N THR A 267 27.88 -3.67 -11.65
CA THR A 267 28.23 -5.09 -11.59
C THR A 267 27.06 -5.94 -11.07
N GLY A 268 27.14 -7.26 -11.25
CA GLY A 268 26.12 -8.18 -10.75
C GLY A 268 25.97 -8.15 -9.22
N VAL A 269 27.06 -7.91 -8.47
CA VAL A 269 26.99 -7.72 -7.00
C VAL A 269 26.18 -6.49 -6.65
N GLU A 270 26.40 -5.36 -7.34
CA GLU A 270 25.65 -4.13 -7.09
C GLU A 270 24.18 -4.27 -7.50
N ASN A 271 23.90 -4.92 -8.63
CA ASN A 271 22.54 -5.26 -9.04
C ASN A 271 21.83 -6.15 -8.01
N LEU A 272 22.49 -7.18 -7.49
CA LEU A 272 21.93 -8.04 -6.44
C LEU A 272 21.66 -7.27 -5.14
N LEU A 273 22.59 -6.41 -4.73
CA LEU A 273 22.41 -5.52 -3.58
C LEU A 273 21.28 -4.51 -3.83
N GLY A 274 21.11 -4.03 -5.08
CA GLY A 274 19.97 -3.22 -5.50
C GLY A 274 18.63 -3.94 -5.32
N VAL A 275 18.56 -5.22 -5.67
CA VAL A 275 17.36 -6.07 -5.44
C VAL A 275 17.08 -6.23 -3.95
N TYR A 276 18.09 -6.47 -3.12
CA TYR A 276 17.91 -6.55 -1.66
C TYR A 276 17.54 -5.17 -1.07
N GLY A 277 18.14 -4.10 -1.57
CA GLY A 277 17.76 -2.72 -1.22
C GLY A 277 16.30 -2.45 -1.53
N TYR A 278 15.85 -2.85 -2.73
CA TYR A 278 14.43 -2.70 -3.13
C TYR A 278 13.47 -3.54 -2.28
N ALA A 279 13.84 -4.78 -1.95
CA ALA A 279 13.03 -5.60 -1.05
C ALA A 279 12.80 -4.91 0.31
N LEU A 280 13.83 -4.27 0.85
CA LEU A 280 13.72 -3.50 2.09
C LEU A 280 12.95 -2.19 1.88
N GLN A 281 13.21 -1.48 0.77
CA GLN A 281 12.53 -0.24 0.39
C GLN A 281 11.01 -0.44 0.30
N ILE A 282 10.53 -1.37 -0.52
CA ILE A 282 9.09 -1.60 -0.72
C ILE A 282 8.40 -2.05 0.58
N TYR A 283 9.09 -2.86 1.40
CA TYR A 283 8.59 -3.23 2.72
C TYR A 283 8.48 -2.02 3.64
N CYS A 284 9.54 -1.23 3.77
CA CYS A 284 9.58 -0.08 4.67
C CYS A 284 8.67 1.05 4.23
N ASP A 285 8.55 1.30 2.91
CA ASP A 285 7.60 2.27 2.35
C ASP A 285 6.16 1.92 2.74
N PHE A 286 5.75 0.71 2.40
CA PHE A 286 4.35 0.32 2.57
C PHE A 286 3.99 -0.06 4.01
N SER A 287 4.85 -0.80 4.72
CA SER A 287 4.60 -1.06 6.14
C SER A 287 4.68 0.22 6.97
N GLY A 288 5.59 1.13 6.63
CA GLY A 288 5.70 2.43 7.30
C GLY A 288 4.44 3.28 7.13
N TYR A 289 3.91 3.36 5.92
CA TYR A 289 2.63 4.05 5.69
C TYR A 289 1.47 3.36 6.43
N SER A 290 1.41 2.02 6.40
CA SER A 290 0.38 1.25 7.10
C SER A 290 0.47 1.44 8.63
N ASP A 291 1.68 1.45 9.20
CA ASP A 291 1.88 1.68 10.63
C ASP A 291 1.42 3.08 11.05
N MET A 292 1.77 4.13 10.27
CA MET A 292 1.26 5.48 10.50
C MET A 292 -0.27 5.54 10.42
N ALA A 293 -0.86 4.90 9.40
CA ALA A 293 -2.31 4.85 9.22
C ALA A 293 -3.02 4.18 10.41
N ILE A 294 -2.52 3.02 10.85
CA ILE A 294 -3.04 2.28 12.00
C ILE A 294 -2.88 3.11 13.28
N GLY A 295 -1.68 3.69 13.49
CA GLY A 295 -1.38 4.51 14.66
C GLY A 295 -2.28 5.75 14.74
N ILE A 296 -2.45 6.50 13.63
CA ILE A 296 -3.33 7.66 13.55
C ILE A 296 -4.79 7.26 13.81
N ALA A 297 -5.26 6.16 13.21
CA ALA A 297 -6.61 5.65 13.46
C ALA A 297 -6.81 5.30 14.95
N LEU A 298 -5.82 4.68 15.58
CA LEU A 298 -5.86 4.32 16.99
C LEU A 298 -5.90 5.56 17.91
N LEU A 299 -5.15 6.61 17.58
CA LEU A 299 -5.21 7.90 18.28
C LEU A 299 -6.59 8.58 18.17
N LEU A 300 -7.37 8.24 17.14
CA LEU A 300 -8.76 8.68 16.96
C LEU A 300 -9.78 7.72 17.61
N GLY A 301 -9.33 6.61 18.21
CA GLY A 301 -10.17 5.58 18.81
C GLY A 301 -10.75 4.58 17.83
N PHE A 302 -10.18 4.48 16.60
CA PHE A 302 -10.52 3.47 15.60
C PHE A 302 -9.42 2.43 15.49
N ARG A 303 -9.79 1.15 15.40
CA ARG A 303 -8.84 0.04 15.33
C ARG A 303 -8.86 -0.57 13.94
N PHE A 304 -7.68 -0.66 13.34
CA PHE A 304 -7.42 -1.37 12.10
C PHE A 304 -6.65 -2.65 12.36
N ASN A 305 -6.81 -3.61 11.44
CA ASN A 305 -6.00 -4.83 11.47
C ASN A 305 -4.58 -4.55 10.97
N VAL A 306 -3.61 -5.29 11.51
CA VAL A 306 -2.22 -5.28 11.05
C VAL A 306 -2.16 -5.64 9.56
N ASN A 307 -1.34 -4.93 8.80
CA ASN A 307 -1.19 -5.15 7.36
C ASN A 307 0.11 -5.88 6.99
N PHE A 308 1.14 -5.80 7.84
CA PHE A 308 2.43 -6.48 7.67
C PHE A 308 2.88 -7.10 9.00
N ASP A 309 3.41 -8.32 8.94
CA ASP A 309 3.93 -9.05 10.09
C ASP A 309 5.27 -9.72 9.77
N SER A 310 6.34 -8.92 9.63
CA SER A 310 7.71 -9.35 9.30
C SER A 310 7.75 -10.41 8.17
N PRO A 311 7.28 -10.08 6.95
CA PRO A 311 7.01 -11.04 5.88
C PRO A 311 8.25 -11.82 5.40
N TYR A 312 9.46 -11.24 5.46
CA TYR A 312 10.67 -11.95 5.02
C TYR A 312 11.18 -13.00 6.02
N GLN A 313 10.56 -13.12 7.20
CA GLN A 313 10.76 -14.25 8.12
C GLN A 313 9.99 -15.51 7.70
N SER A 314 9.26 -15.47 6.59
CA SER A 314 8.41 -16.57 6.13
C SER A 314 9.23 -17.72 5.55
N ALA A 315 9.02 -18.92 6.06
CA ALA A 315 9.66 -20.14 5.56
C ALA A 315 8.97 -20.74 4.32
N THR A 316 7.81 -20.23 3.93
CA THR A 316 7.07 -20.68 2.74
C THR A 316 6.34 -19.53 2.08
N ILE A 317 6.09 -19.63 0.78
CA ILE A 317 5.32 -18.63 0.04
C ILE A 317 3.88 -18.46 0.58
N THR A 318 3.28 -19.50 1.13
CA THR A 318 1.97 -19.41 1.78
C THR A 318 2.04 -18.60 3.09
N GLU A 319 3.10 -18.77 3.87
CA GLU A 319 3.35 -17.96 5.07
C GLU A 319 3.62 -16.51 4.68
N PHE A 320 4.40 -16.26 3.62
CA PHE A 320 4.65 -14.91 3.11
C PHE A 320 3.35 -14.15 2.83
N TRP A 321 2.40 -14.72 2.10
CA TRP A 321 1.11 -14.10 1.79
C TRP A 321 0.16 -13.97 3.00
N ARG A 322 0.47 -14.60 4.13
CA ARG A 322 -0.23 -14.39 5.41
C ARG A 322 0.35 -13.22 6.21
N ARG A 323 1.56 -12.77 5.86
CA ARG A 323 2.33 -11.73 6.54
C ARG A 323 2.53 -10.47 5.71
N TRP A 324 2.46 -10.58 4.40
CA TRP A 324 2.57 -9.49 3.44
C TRP A 324 1.19 -8.99 3.03
N HIS A 325 0.96 -7.65 3.14
CA HIS A 325 -0.27 -6.97 2.69
C HIS A 325 -1.53 -7.76 3.06
N ILE A 326 -1.69 -8.02 4.36
CA ILE A 326 -2.70 -8.95 4.93
C ILE A 326 -4.11 -8.53 4.54
N SER A 327 -4.37 -7.21 4.50
CA SER A 327 -5.68 -6.67 4.13
C SER A 327 -6.04 -7.02 2.68
N LEU A 328 -5.11 -6.88 1.71
CA LEU A 328 -5.31 -7.28 0.32
C LEU A 328 -5.42 -8.80 0.17
N SER A 329 -4.48 -9.55 0.77
CA SER A 329 -4.45 -11.02 0.69
C SER A 329 -5.74 -11.65 1.21
N SER A 330 -6.27 -11.12 2.31
CA SER A 330 -7.55 -11.56 2.86
C SER A 330 -8.74 -11.11 1.99
N TRP A 331 -8.66 -9.91 1.36
CA TRP A 331 -9.68 -9.45 0.44
C TRP A 331 -9.77 -10.36 -0.80
N LEU A 332 -8.64 -10.62 -1.45
CA LEU A 332 -8.55 -11.51 -2.61
C LEU A 332 -9.06 -12.92 -2.27
N LYS A 333 -8.74 -13.43 -1.08
CA LYS A 333 -9.26 -14.71 -0.61
C LYS A 333 -10.78 -14.70 -0.48
N ASP A 334 -11.37 -13.71 0.19
CA ASP A 334 -12.78 -13.73 0.59
C ASP A 334 -13.75 -13.33 -0.54
N TYR A 335 -13.32 -12.43 -1.41
CA TYR A 335 -14.18 -11.90 -2.48
C TYR A 335 -13.86 -12.49 -3.85
N LEU A 336 -12.64 -12.94 -4.12
CA LEU A 336 -12.27 -13.53 -5.40
C LEU A 336 -12.09 -15.05 -5.30
N TYR A 337 -11.12 -15.54 -4.54
CA TYR A 337 -10.78 -16.96 -4.49
C TYR A 337 -11.95 -17.86 -4.05
N ILE A 338 -12.64 -17.49 -2.97
CA ILE A 338 -13.81 -18.24 -2.48
C ILE A 338 -14.97 -18.15 -3.48
N SER A 339 -15.15 -17.02 -4.18
CA SER A 339 -16.20 -16.86 -5.20
C SER A 339 -15.95 -17.71 -6.44
N LEU A 340 -14.70 -17.99 -6.81
CA LEU A 340 -14.31 -18.93 -7.87
C LEU A 340 -14.51 -20.40 -7.48
N GLY A 341 -14.88 -20.68 -6.22
CA GLY A 341 -15.09 -22.01 -5.67
C GLY A 341 -14.06 -22.45 -4.63
N GLY A 342 -12.97 -21.69 -4.46
CA GLY A 342 -11.92 -21.99 -3.46
C GLY A 342 -11.34 -23.39 -3.63
N ASN A 343 -11.31 -24.18 -2.54
CA ASN A 343 -10.81 -25.56 -2.50
C ASN A 343 -11.91 -26.62 -2.75
N ARG A 344 -13.16 -26.20 -3.00
CA ARG A 344 -14.32 -27.11 -2.93
C ARG A 344 -14.54 -27.91 -4.20
N LYS A 345 -13.91 -27.54 -5.32
CA LYS A 345 -14.12 -28.11 -6.66
C LYS A 345 -12.97 -28.98 -7.15
N GLY A 346 -12.27 -29.66 -6.24
CA GLY A 346 -11.14 -30.54 -6.55
C GLY A 346 -9.78 -29.82 -6.65
N THR A 347 -8.72 -30.62 -6.75
CA THR A 347 -7.33 -30.16 -6.64
C THR A 347 -6.90 -29.29 -7.82
N ILE A 348 -7.19 -29.71 -9.06
CA ILE A 348 -6.82 -28.96 -10.27
C ILE A 348 -7.50 -27.58 -10.26
N ARG A 349 -8.81 -27.55 -9.99
CA ARG A 349 -9.55 -26.29 -9.90
C ARG A 349 -9.01 -25.37 -8.81
N THR A 350 -8.51 -25.93 -7.72
CA THR A 350 -7.84 -25.15 -6.66
C THR A 350 -6.59 -24.45 -7.16
N TYR A 351 -5.74 -25.14 -7.94
CA TYR A 351 -4.53 -24.54 -8.51
C TYR A 351 -4.88 -23.45 -9.53
N ILE A 352 -5.87 -23.68 -10.39
CA ILE A 352 -6.38 -22.68 -11.32
C ILE A 352 -6.92 -21.46 -10.57
N ASN A 353 -7.69 -21.66 -9.50
CA ASN A 353 -8.23 -20.54 -8.70
C ASN A 353 -7.11 -19.73 -8.03
N LEU A 354 -6.04 -20.38 -7.54
CA LEU A 354 -4.86 -19.70 -6.99
C LEU A 354 -4.18 -18.86 -8.07
N LEU A 355 -3.94 -19.45 -9.25
CA LEU A 355 -3.30 -18.76 -10.36
C LEU A 355 -4.12 -17.54 -10.81
N ILE A 356 -5.42 -17.69 -11.05
CA ILE A 356 -6.31 -16.59 -11.43
C ILE A 356 -6.30 -15.49 -10.36
N THR A 357 -6.35 -15.87 -9.08
CA THR A 357 -6.35 -14.91 -7.97
C THR A 357 -5.07 -14.08 -7.95
N MET A 358 -3.92 -14.71 -8.17
CA MET A 358 -2.64 -14.01 -8.17
C MET A 358 -2.38 -13.21 -9.44
N LEU A 359 -2.83 -13.69 -10.62
CA LEU A 359 -2.79 -12.93 -11.87
C LEU A 359 -3.60 -11.63 -11.77
N LEU A 360 -4.83 -11.71 -11.25
CA LEU A 360 -5.66 -10.53 -11.04
C LEU A 360 -5.10 -9.63 -9.94
N GLY A 361 -4.45 -10.21 -8.91
CA GLY A 361 -3.71 -9.47 -7.90
C GLY A 361 -2.52 -8.71 -8.48
N GLY A 362 -1.76 -9.34 -9.39
CA GLY A 362 -0.67 -8.69 -10.12
C GLY A 362 -1.19 -7.55 -11.00
N LEU A 363 -2.21 -7.81 -11.79
CA LEU A 363 -2.84 -6.78 -12.63
C LEU A 363 -3.37 -5.60 -11.80
N TRP A 364 -3.89 -5.85 -10.59
CA TRP A 364 -4.32 -4.80 -9.67
C TRP A 364 -3.19 -3.85 -9.27
N HIS A 365 -1.95 -4.34 -9.14
CA HIS A 365 -0.79 -3.50 -8.83
C HIS A 365 -0.44 -2.55 -9.97
N GLY A 366 -0.43 -3.01 -11.22
CA GLY A 366 -0.08 -2.18 -12.35
C GLY A 366 -0.52 -2.74 -13.69
N ALA A 367 -0.71 -1.83 -14.64
CA ALA A 367 -1.14 -2.14 -16.01
C ALA A 367 0.09 -2.43 -16.91
N SER A 368 0.82 -3.52 -16.62
CA SER A 368 1.94 -3.96 -17.44
C SER A 368 2.11 -5.48 -17.44
N VAL A 369 2.85 -5.99 -18.42
CA VAL A 369 3.17 -7.41 -18.55
C VAL A 369 3.99 -7.90 -17.34
N SER A 370 4.90 -7.08 -16.81
CA SER A 370 5.73 -7.43 -15.66
C SER A 370 4.90 -7.72 -14.40
N PHE A 371 3.81 -6.98 -14.15
CA PHE A 371 2.88 -7.26 -13.05
C PHE A 371 2.07 -8.54 -13.27
N ILE A 372 1.71 -8.86 -14.52
CA ILE A 372 1.06 -10.13 -14.85
C ILE A 372 2.01 -11.30 -14.58
N LEU A 373 3.28 -11.19 -14.99
CA LEU A 373 4.31 -12.19 -14.73
C LEU A 373 4.63 -12.34 -13.24
N TRP A 374 4.66 -11.23 -12.50
CA TRP A 374 4.77 -11.23 -11.04
C TRP A 374 3.61 -12.01 -10.40
N GLY A 375 2.38 -11.76 -10.83
CA GLY A 375 1.20 -12.50 -10.37
C GLY A 375 1.27 -13.99 -10.73
N ALA A 376 1.72 -14.32 -11.96
CA ALA A 376 1.92 -15.70 -12.41
C ALA A 376 2.96 -16.43 -11.55
N LEU A 377 4.11 -15.80 -11.28
CA LEU A 377 5.17 -16.35 -10.42
C LEU A 377 4.63 -16.75 -9.05
N HIS A 378 3.94 -15.82 -8.38
CA HIS A 378 3.36 -16.08 -7.06
C HIS A 378 2.22 -17.10 -7.10
N GLY A 379 1.39 -17.09 -8.13
CA GLY A 379 0.32 -18.07 -8.33
C GLY A 379 0.85 -19.49 -8.52
N VAL A 380 1.87 -19.65 -9.38
CA VAL A 380 2.56 -20.93 -9.58
C VAL A 380 3.26 -21.37 -8.31
N ALA A 381 3.99 -20.50 -7.63
CA ALA A 381 4.68 -20.83 -6.38
C ALA A 381 3.71 -21.31 -5.30
N LEU A 382 2.53 -20.70 -5.15
CA LEU A 382 1.48 -21.13 -4.23
C LEU A 382 0.89 -22.48 -4.64
N ALA A 383 0.67 -22.73 -5.93
CA ALA A 383 0.16 -24.02 -6.44
C ALA A 383 1.19 -25.13 -6.22
N VAL A 384 2.46 -24.90 -6.53
CA VAL A 384 3.57 -25.85 -6.29
C VAL A 384 3.72 -26.13 -4.80
N HIS A 385 3.75 -25.11 -3.95
CA HIS A 385 3.82 -25.30 -2.50
C HIS A 385 2.64 -26.17 -2.00
N LYS A 386 1.43 -25.90 -2.46
CA LYS A 386 0.25 -26.70 -2.09
C LYS A 386 0.34 -28.13 -2.62
N PHE A 387 0.84 -28.33 -3.85
CA PHE A 387 1.08 -29.65 -4.42
C PHE A 387 2.07 -30.46 -3.55
N VAL A 388 3.23 -29.86 -3.21
CA VAL A 388 4.25 -30.49 -2.36
C VAL A 388 3.67 -30.87 -0.99
N MET A 389 2.92 -29.97 -0.34
CA MET A 389 2.29 -30.23 0.94
C MET A 389 1.24 -31.35 0.90
N ASN A 390 0.57 -31.54 -0.23
CA ASN A 390 -0.44 -32.58 -0.37
C ASN A 390 0.15 -33.96 -0.68
N HIS A 391 1.26 -34.04 -1.43
CA HIS A 391 1.79 -35.32 -1.93
C HIS A 391 2.99 -35.83 -1.14
N PHE A 392 3.75 -34.97 -0.48
CA PHE A 392 4.97 -35.35 0.24
C PHE A 392 4.80 -35.13 1.75
N SER A 393 4.54 -36.22 2.48
CA SER A 393 4.36 -36.18 3.94
C SER A 393 5.58 -35.65 4.69
N SER A 394 6.79 -35.86 4.14
CA SER A 394 8.06 -35.40 4.72
C SER A 394 8.19 -33.89 4.82
N PHE A 395 7.43 -33.13 3.99
CA PHE A 395 7.42 -31.68 4.02
C PHE A 395 6.31 -31.11 4.91
N LYS A 396 5.34 -31.94 5.32
CA LYS A 396 4.33 -31.50 6.29
C LYS A 396 5.02 -31.26 7.64
N PRO A 397 4.77 -30.13 8.30
CA PRO A 397 5.23 -29.96 9.66
C PRO A 397 4.58 -31.05 10.53
N LEU A 398 5.40 -31.89 11.18
CA LEU A 398 4.99 -32.84 12.20
C LEU A 398 4.75 -32.04 13.49
N GLY A 399 3.48 -31.71 13.76
CA GLY A 399 3.12 -30.84 14.87
C GLY A 399 3.31 -29.33 14.55
N SER A 400 3.32 -28.51 15.57
CA SER A 400 3.38 -27.05 15.45
C SER A 400 4.77 -26.50 15.10
N GLU A 401 5.83 -27.32 15.03
CA GLU A 401 7.20 -26.82 14.91
C GLU A 401 7.98 -27.44 13.74
N MET A 402 8.36 -26.59 12.80
CA MET A 402 9.33 -26.92 11.76
C MET A 402 10.74 -26.96 12.40
N LYS A 403 11.55 -27.99 12.07
CA LYS A 403 12.95 -28.07 12.54
C LYS A 403 13.70 -26.78 12.19
N PRO A 404 14.51 -26.21 13.11
CA PRO A 404 15.15 -24.90 12.91
C PRO A 404 15.92 -24.75 11.58
N TRP A 405 16.72 -25.75 11.20
CA TRP A 405 17.47 -25.72 9.95
C TRP A 405 16.57 -25.71 8.70
N ARG A 406 15.43 -26.45 8.72
CA ARG A 406 14.45 -26.41 7.63
C ARG A 406 13.77 -25.05 7.52
N ARG A 407 13.54 -24.41 8.67
CA ARG A 407 13.01 -23.04 8.71
C ARG A 407 13.98 -22.07 8.06
N VAL A 408 15.26 -22.14 8.40
CA VAL A 408 16.29 -21.26 7.80
C VAL A 408 16.36 -21.44 6.28
N ILE A 409 16.44 -22.69 5.81
CA ILE A 409 16.46 -22.97 4.36
C ILE A 409 15.15 -22.48 3.70
N GLY A 410 14.01 -22.72 4.33
CA GLY A 410 12.72 -22.25 3.83
C GLY A 410 12.65 -20.73 3.72
N VAL A 411 13.16 -20.00 4.73
CA VAL A 411 13.25 -18.53 4.70
C VAL A 411 14.15 -18.06 3.57
N LEU A 412 15.33 -18.65 3.40
CA LEU A 412 16.25 -18.30 2.31
C LEU A 412 15.61 -18.52 0.94
N ILE A 413 15.00 -19.67 0.69
CA ILE A 413 14.34 -19.97 -0.59
C ILE A 413 13.16 -19.01 -0.83
N THR A 414 12.31 -18.79 0.17
CA THR A 414 11.15 -17.92 0.04
C THR A 414 11.58 -16.47 -0.18
N PHE A 415 12.58 -15.98 0.55
CA PHE A 415 13.11 -14.63 0.39
C PHE A 415 13.64 -14.39 -1.03
N HIS A 416 14.46 -15.31 -1.58
CA HIS A 416 15.03 -15.14 -2.92
C HIS A 416 13.96 -15.29 -4.02
N LEU A 417 12.96 -16.18 -3.84
CA LEU A 417 11.81 -16.25 -4.74
C LEU A 417 11.05 -14.91 -4.78
N VAL A 418 10.85 -14.31 -3.61
CA VAL A 418 10.17 -13.01 -3.50
C VAL A 418 11.03 -11.89 -4.06
N CYS A 419 12.35 -11.91 -3.84
CA CYS A 419 13.30 -10.96 -4.45
C CYS A 419 13.29 -11.05 -5.99
N PHE A 420 13.22 -12.25 -6.55
CA PHE A 420 13.03 -12.41 -7.99
C PHE A 420 11.70 -11.78 -8.46
N GLY A 421 10.62 -11.98 -7.69
CA GLY A 421 9.36 -11.28 -7.93
C GLY A 421 9.50 -9.75 -7.86
N TRP A 422 10.33 -9.24 -6.95
CA TRP A 422 10.55 -7.79 -6.83
C TRP A 422 11.32 -7.19 -8.01
N ILE A 423 12.15 -7.95 -8.73
CA ILE A 423 12.75 -7.47 -10.00
C ILE A 423 11.65 -7.20 -11.01
N LEU A 424 10.69 -8.14 -11.19
CA LEU A 424 9.53 -7.95 -12.06
C LEU A 424 8.64 -6.78 -11.64
N PHE A 425 8.55 -6.51 -10.34
CA PHE A 425 7.70 -5.45 -9.80
C PHE A 425 8.30 -4.05 -9.95
N ARG A 426 9.66 -3.91 -9.84
CA ARG A 426 10.35 -2.61 -9.88
C ARG A 426 10.73 -2.18 -11.28
N ALA A 427 11.09 -3.12 -12.13
CA ALA A 427 11.59 -2.79 -13.45
C ALA A 427 10.51 -2.16 -14.34
N ASP A 428 10.85 -1.07 -15.00
CA ASP A 428 9.93 -0.33 -15.87
C ASP A 428 9.65 -1.08 -17.19
N SER A 429 10.53 -2.00 -17.58
CA SER A 429 10.40 -2.80 -18.80
C SER A 429 10.92 -4.23 -18.62
N MET A 430 10.50 -5.14 -19.49
CA MET A 430 11.06 -6.49 -19.55
C MET A 430 12.53 -6.51 -19.98
N GLN A 431 12.97 -5.48 -20.69
CA GLN A 431 14.38 -5.29 -21.03
C GLN A 431 15.19 -5.05 -19.74
N THR A 432 14.77 -4.12 -18.88
CA THR A 432 15.42 -3.84 -17.57
C THR A 432 15.48 -5.11 -16.72
N VAL A 433 14.42 -5.94 -16.70
CA VAL A 433 14.44 -7.25 -16.01
C VAL A 433 15.56 -8.13 -16.56
N GLY A 434 15.67 -8.23 -17.89
CA GLY A 434 16.73 -9.00 -18.56
C GLY A 434 18.13 -8.47 -18.24
N GLU A 435 18.32 -7.16 -18.24
CA GLU A 435 19.60 -6.50 -17.94
C GLU A 435 20.06 -6.78 -16.50
N VAL A 436 19.17 -6.59 -15.51
CA VAL A 436 19.45 -6.89 -14.08
C VAL A 436 19.86 -8.36 -13.91
N LEU A 437 19.12 -9.29 -14.50
CA LEU A 437 19.42 -10.72 -14.41
C LEU A 437 20.73 -11.07 -15.12
N THR A 438 20.97 -10.49 -16.30
CA THR A 438 22.24 -10.69 -17.03
C THR A 438 23.42 -10.25 -16.20
N GLN A 439 23.38 -9.06 -15.61
CA GLN A 439 24.46 -8.58 -14.74
C GLN A 439 24.68 -9.53 -13.55
N ILE A 440 23.63 -9.95 -12.86
CA ILE A 440 23.73 -10.84 -11.69
C ILE A 440 24.38 -12.19 -12.08
N PHE A 441 24.02 -12.78 -13.23
CA PHE A 441 24.47 -14.13 -13.58
C PHE A 441 25.74 -14.17 -14.43
N THR A 442 26.08 -13.10 -15.16
CA THR A 442 27.21 -13.12 -16.11
C THR A 442 28.31 -12.12 -15.79
N ASN A 443 28.04 -11.10 -14.97
CA ASN A 443 28.99 -10.02 -14.64
C ASN A 443 29.09 -9.77 -13.13
N PHE A 444 29.26 -10.83 -12.32
CA PHE A 444 29.01 -10.79 -10.87
C PHE A 444 30.12 -10.10 -10.05
N HIS A 445 31.29 -9.94 -10.35
CA HIS A 445 32.39 -9.19 -9.71
C HIS A 445 32.32 -9.00 -8.18
N PRO A 446 32.53 -10.06 -7.36
CA PRO A 446 32.39 -9.96 -5.89
C PRO A 446 33.41 -9.02 -5.24
N GLU A 447 34.52 -8.73 -5.89
CA GLU A 447 35.55 -7.79 -5.45
C GLU A 447 35.05 -6.35 -5.31
N VAL A 448 33.98 -5.99 -6.00
CA VAL A 448 33.34 -4.67 -5.92
C VAL A 448 32.57 -4.46 -4.61
N PHE A 449 32.27 -5.53 -3.86
CA PHE A 449 31.49 -5.43 -2.62
C PHE A 449 32.07 -4.43 -1.62
N MET A 450 33.39 -4.43 -1.40
CA MET A 450 34.02 -3.48 -0.46
C MET A 450 33.96 -2.03 -0.98
N GLN A 451 34.02 -1.84 -2.29
CA GLN A 451 33.82 -0.50 -2.91
C GLN A 451 32.41 0.00 -2.68
N PHE A 452 31.40 -0.88 -2.81
CA PHE A 452 30.02 -0.57 -2.46
C PHE A 452 29.89 -0.16 -0.99
N VAL A 453 30.45 -0.93 -0.05
CA VAL A 453 30.39 -0.62 1.40
C VAL A 453 30.97 0.76 1.71
N VAL A 454 32.08 1.13 1.08
CA VAL A 454 32.74 2.42 1.31
C VAL A 454 31.99 3.56 0.59
N GLY A 455 31.66 3.36 -0.70
CA GLY A 455 31.01 4.38 -1.54
C GLY A 455 29.57 4.69 -1.12
N TYR A 456 28.83 3.67 -0.72
CA TYR A 456 27.43 3.76 -0.30
C TYR A 456 27.24 3.47 1.20
N LYS A 457 28.19 3.88 2.06
CA LYS A 457 28.21 3.57 3.50
C LYS A 457 26.88 3.82 4.21
N GLY A 458 26.20 4.93 3.90
CA GLY A 458 24.90 5.27 4.49
C GLY A 458 23.80 4.27 4.10
N VAL A 459 23.74 3.90 2.82
CA VAL A 459 22.82 2.89 2.29
C VAL A 459 23.11 1.53 2.92
N PHE A 460 24.38 1.11 2.96
CA PHE A 460 24.77 -0.16 3.55
C PHE A 460 24.37 -0.26 5.02
N VAL A 461 24.68 0.77 5.83
CA VAL A 461 24.32 0.81 7.25
C VAL A 461 22.79 0.73 7.41
N LEU A 462 22.01 1.50 6.63
CA LEU A 462 20.56 1.47 6.72
C LEU A 462 19.96 0.14 6.24
N MET A 463 20.55 -0.51 5.23
CA MET A 463 20.15 -1.87 4.83
C MET A 463 20.38 -2.87 5.97
N VAL A 464 21.57 -2.85 6.60
CA VAL A 464 21.88 -3.73 7.74
C VAL A 464 20.94 -3.47 8.90
N VAL A 465 20.74 -2.22 9.31
CA VAL A 465 19.81 -1.84 10.38
C VAL A 465 18.38 -2.27 10.04
N GLY A 466 17.91 -2.00 8.83
CA GLY A 466 16.57 -2.37 8.38
C GLY A 466 16.32 -3.88 8.44
N TYR A 467 17.28 -4.68 7.98
CA TYR A 467 17.17 -6.15 8.07
C TYR A 467 17.28 -6.65 9.51
N ILE A 468 18.14 -6.10 10.36
CA ILE A 468 18.18 -6.43 11.80
C ILE A 468 16.83 -6.16 12.46
N LEU A 469 16.24 -5.00 12.22
CA LEU A 469 14.92 -4.66 12.74
C LEU A 469 13.83 -5.58 12.20
N HIS A 470 13.91 -5.95 10.91
CA HIS A 470 12.93 -6.85 10.29
C HIS A 470 12.98 -8.27 10.86
N PHE A 471 14.17 -8.77 11.17
CA PHE A 471 14.37 -10.10 11.75
C PHE A 471 14.34 -10.11 13.29
N MET A 472 14.09 -8.97 13.92
CA MET A 472 14.01 -8.85 15.37
C MET A 472 12.86 -9.71 15.94
N PRO A 473 13.07 -10.40 17.08
CA PRO A 473 12.00 -11.16 17.73
C PRO A 473 10.86 -10.24 18.19
N LYS A 474 9.63 -10.73 18.11
CA LYS A 474 8.43 -9.99 18.58
C LYS A 474 8.52 -9.54 20.04
N SER A 475 9.21 -10.30 20.90
CA SER A 475 9.43 -9.92 22.29
C SER A 475 10.22 -8.61 22.44
N ALA A 476 11.21 -8.39 21.56
CA ALA A 476 11.99 -7.16 21.56
C ALA A 476 11.17 -5.98 21.01
N GLU A 477 10.41 -6.18 19.94
CA GLU A 477 9.46 -5.19 19.39
C GLU A 477 8.44 -4.76 20.47
N ASN A 478 7.81 -5.74 21.15
CA ASN A 478 6.89 -5.48 22.25
C ASN A 478 7.56 -4.75 23.43
N GLY A 479 8.85 -5.04 23.68
CA GLY A 479 9.65 -4.33 24.67
C GLY A 479 9.83 -2.85 24.34
N LEU A 480 10.17 -2.54 23.08
CA LEU A 480 10.29 -1.16 22.60
C LEU A 480 8.95 -0.42 22.66
N GLN A 481 7.87 -1.06 22.24
CA GLN A 481 6.52 -0.51 22.36
C GLN A 481 6.17 -0.22 23.82
N ALA A 482 6.49 -1.12 24.73
CA ALA A 482 6.24 -0.94 26.17
C ALA A 482 7.02 0.25 26.75
N VAL A 483 8.25 0.50 26.29
CA VAL A 483 9.04 1.68 26.69
C VAL A 483 8.29 2.96 26.30
N VAL A 484 7.85 3.08 25.05
CA VAL A 484 7.10 4.25 24.59
C VAL A 484 5.79 4.40 25.38
N THR A 485 5.02 3.32 25.51
CA THR A 485 3.70 3.33 26.17
C THR A 485 3.78 3.72 27.66
N ARG A 486 4.83 3.27 28.37
CA ARG A 486 5.00 3.56 29.80
C ARG A 486 5.64 4.93 30.09
N SER A 487 6.26 5.54 29.09
CA SER A 487 6.91 6.84 29.21
C SER A 487 5.92 7.94 29.62
N PRO A 488 6.33 8.95 30.44
CA PRO A 488 5.53 10.13 30.68
C PRO A 488 5.22 10.90 29.40
N LEU A 489 4.10 11.63 29.37
CA LEU A 489 3.65 12.39 28.20
C LEU A 489 4.72 13.35 27.65
N LEU A 490 5.47 14.00 28.54
CA LEU A 490 6.57 14.89 28.13
C LEU A 490 7.66 14.14 27.36
N VAL A 491 8.04 12.94 27.83
CA VAL A 491 9.03 12.09 27.15
C VAL A 491 8.50 11.62 25.79
N GLN A 492 7.22 11.24 25.70
CA GLN A 492 6.58 10.89 24.42
C GLN A 492 6.56 12.08 23.45
N ALA A 493 6.29 13.29 23.93
CA ALA A 493 6.34 14.50 23.12
C ALA A 493 7.78 14.80 22.61
N VAL A 494 8.79 14.61 23.48
CA VAL A 494 10.20 14.75 23.09
C VAL A 494 10.59 13.68 22.05
N MET A 495 10.18 12.42 22.23
CA MET A 495 10.42 11.35 21.25
C MET A 495 9.83 11.73 19.88
N LEU A 496 8.60 12.23 19.84
CA LEU A 496 7.95 12.69 18.61
C LEU A 496 8.70 13.88 17.98
N ALA A 497 9.11 14.85 18.80
CA ALA A 497 9.87 16.00 18.31
C ALA A 497 11.22 15.59 17.71
N ILE A 498 11.94 14.66 18.36
CA ILE A 498 13.20 14.09 17.83
C ILE A 498 12.92 13.33 16.53
N ALA A 499 11.87 12.51 16.45
CA ALA A 499 11.53 11.79 15.23
C ALA A 499 11.23 12.75 14.08
N ILE A 500 10.44 13.80 14.31
CA ILE A 500 10.17 14.84 13.29
C ILE A 500 11.46 15.53 12.88
N PHE A 501 12.33 15.89 13.83
CA PHE A 501 13.63 16.51 13.52
C PHE A 501 14.49 15.60 12.64
N VAL A 502 14.61 14.32 12.98
CA VAL A 502 15.35 13.31 12.17
C VAL A 502 14.74 13.22 10.78
N VAL A 503 13.40 13.09 10.66
CA VAL A 503 12.69 13.04 9.38
C VAL A 503 13.02 14.25 8.51
N VAL A 504 13.06 15.45 9.10
CA VAL A 504 13.41 16.69 8.38
C VAL A 504 14.85 16.67 7.85
N GLN A 505 15.80 16.05 8.62
CA GLN A 505 17.21 15.94 8.17
C GLN A 505 17.37 14.93 7.00
N PHE A 506 16.56 13.87 6.98
CA PHE A 506 16.60 12.85 5.91
C PHE A 506 15.73 13.22 4.70
N LYS A 507 14.92 14.27 4.81
CA LYS A 507 14.05 14.70 3.72
C LYS A 507 14.89 15.23 2.55
N SER A 508 14.74 14.57 1.39
CA SER A 508 15.29 15.08 0.12
C SER A 508 14.62 16.39 -0.32
N ALA A 509 15.19 17.07 -1.31
CA ALA A 509 14.67 18.33 -1.85
C ALA A 509 13.24 18.22 -2.42
N GLY A 510 12.69 17.00 -2.61
CA GLY A 510 11.33 16.75 -3.07
C GLY A 510 10.57 15.76 -2.17
N VAL A 511 9.25 15.81 -2.22
CA VAL A 511 8.39 14.83 -1.57
C VAL A 511 8.50 13.52 -2.37
N GLN A 512 9.04 12.46 -1.74
CA GLN A 512 9.04 11.14 -2.37
C GLN A 512 7.62 10.57 -2.30
N PRO A 513 6.99 10.32 -3.47
CA PRO A 513 5.66 9.73 -3.49
C PRO A 513 5.68 8.35 -2.87
N PHE A 514 4.53 7.92 -2.35
CA PHE A 514 4.36 6.55 -1.95
C PHE A 514 4.50 5.63 -3.17
N ILE A 515 5.18 4.48 -3.01
CA ILE A 515 5.55 3.60 -4.13
C ILE A 515 4.37 3.21 -5.03
N TYR A 516 3.16 3.04 -4.46
CA TYR A 516 1.95 2.72 -5.23
C TYR A 516 1.33 3.90 -5.99
N PHE A 517 1.90 5.10 -5.91
CA PHE A 517 1.51 6.23 -6.76
C PHE A 517 2.31 6.26 -8.06
N GLN A 518 3.33 5.41 -8.17
CA GLN A 518 4.19 5.31 -9.34
C GLN A 518 3.66 4.30 -10.39
N PHE A 519 2.67 3.46 -10.02
CA PHE A 519 2.16 2.38 -10.86
C PHE A 519 0.71 2.58 -11.29
#